data_0a207186edb2d90f02a4452f9c6d357e
#
_entry.id   0a207186edb2d90f02a4452f9c6d357e
#
_cell.length_a   1.000
_cell.length_b   1.000
_cell.length_c   1.000
_cell.angle_alpha   90.00
_cell.angle_beta   90.00
_cell.angle_gamma   90.00
#
_symmetry.space_group_name_H-M   'P 1'
#
loop_
_entity.id
_entity.type
_entity.pdbx_description
1 polymer ?
#
loop_
_entity_poly.entity_id
_entity_poly.type
_entity_poly.pdbx_seq_one_letter_code
_entity_poly.pdbx_strand_id
1 'polypeptide(L)'
;MNREMQNDWGIYRLKDADDLDVSIHPLAYSILYTATDHLNIIIKDKTISIDPETFYFLPPKSSFSVIEKYKKAVLIWFKPEVFMDRLKFLYYITNCFFFQNPIGVAAKNSFIPYKFIVKNYARPLQTPGANPLIKRNLLANFIEFILIRAQLDFDPGFERGTKNVYDQEIASKFSELLDQQVTFNLVVSYYADKLNITKRRLDKATQIIYGCSAKSLITGKALDKAKSMLRATSIPVKNISLELGFSQESNFNNFFKLHIGMTPMQYRINANAIVFGENAALS
;
A
#
# COMPACT_ATOMS: atom_id res chain seq x y z
N MET A 1 -12.02 -15.96 21.84
CA MET A 1 -11.80 -15.86 20.37
C MET A 1 -12.84 -14.89 19.85
N ASN A 2 -12.42 -13.64 19.59
CA ASN A 2 -13.27 -12.47 19.52
C ASN A 2 -14.08 -12.39 18.22
N ARG A 3 -15.39 -12.11 18.35
CA ARG A 3 -16.34 -11.86 17.24
C ARG A 3 -15.92 -10.72 16.27
N GLU A 4 -14.90 -9.93 16.61
CA GLU A 4 -14.46 -8.77 15.82
C GLU A 4 -13.48 -9.09 14.69
N MET A 5 -12.86 -10.28 14.67
CA MET A 5 -11.95 -10.70 13.61
C MET A 5 -12.62 -11.19 12.30
N GLN A 6 -13.95 -11.19 12.22
CA GLN A 6 -14.68 -11.46 10.97
C GLN A 6 -14.71 -10.26 10.01
N ASN A 7 -14.34 -9.07 10.46
CA ASN A 7 -14.30 -7.88 9.64
C ASN A 7 -12.98 -7.82 8.83
N ASP A 8 -12.99 -7.07 7.73
CA ASP A 8 -11.82 -6.84 6.89
C ASP A 8 -10.94 -5.69 7.38
N TRP A 9 -11.34 -5.04 8.47
CA TRP A 9 -10.65 -3.89 9.06
C TRP A 9 -11.12 -3.59 10.50
N GLY A 10 -10.30 -2.82 11.21
CA GLY A 10 -10.63 -2.30 12.54
C GLY A 10 -9.79 -1.09 12.94
N ILE A 11 -10.29 -0.35 13.91
CA ILE A 11 -9.57 0.71 14.60
C ILE A 11 -9.83 0.61 16.10
N TYR A 12 -8.78 0.51 16.90
CA TYR A 12 -8.84 0.33 18.34
C TYR A 12 -8.03 1.39 19.06
N ARG A 13 -8.57 1.86 20.19
CA ARG A 13 -7.79 2.64 21.15
C ARG A 13 -7.11 1.68 22.12
N LEU A 14 -5.79 1.74 22.23
CA LEU A 14 -5.01 0.79 23.03
C LEU A 14 -5.22 0.92 24.54
N LYS A 15 -5.90 1.98 25.00
CA LYS A 15 -6.32 2.13 26.39
C LYS A 15 -7.46 1.17 26.80
N ASP A 16 -8.29 0.78 25.82
CA ASP A 16 -9.48 -0.03 26.04
C ASP A 16 -9.19 -1.54 25.83
N ALA A 17 -7.95 -1.88 25.53
CA ALA A 17 -7.54 -3.22 25.22
C ALA A 17 -7.12 -4.00 26.48
N ASP A 18 -7.91 -5.02 26.81
CA ASP A 18 -7.50 -6.05 27.77
C ASP A 18 -6.74 -7.13 27.00
N ASP A 19 -5.48 -7.37 27.37
CA ASP A 19 -4.56 -8.36 26.78
C ASP A 19 -4.58 -8.36 25.24
N LEU A 20 -3.94 -7.35 24.65
CA LEU A 20 -3.71 -7.32 23.20
C LEU A 20 -2.55 -8.23 22.81
N ASP A 21 -2.78 -9.53 22.89
CA ASP A 21 -2.13 -10.44 21.96
C ASP A 21 -2.85 -10.26 20.62
N VAL A 22 -2.39 -9.26 19.85
CA VAL A 22 -3.01 -8.88 18.58
C VAL A 22 -2.52 -9.85 17.53
N SER A 23 -3.03 -11.08 17.56
CA SER A 23 -2.94 -11.95 16.40
C SER A 23 -3.87 -11.40 15.31
N ILE A 24 -3.40 -10.34 14.66
CA ILE A 24 -4.08 -9.74 13.52
C ILE A 24 -4.11 -10.77 12.39
N HIS A 25 -5.21 -10.74 11.62
CA HIS A 25 -5.35 -11.63 10.47
C HIS A 25 -4.07 -11.64 9.62
N PRO A 26 -3.54 -12.80 9.20
CA PRO A 26 -2.24 -12.92 8.53
C PRO A 26 -2.09 -12.05 7.27
N LEU A 27 -3.18 -11.66 6.62
CA LEU A 27 -3.20 -10.81 5.43
C LEU A 27 -3.41 -9.34 5.74
N ALA A 28 -3.55 -8.93 7.00
CA ALA A 28 -3.83 -7.55 7.36
C ALA A 28 -2.54 -6.72 7.49
N TYR A 29 -2.62 -5.51 7.02
CA TYR A 29 -1.68 -4.42 7.29
C TYR A 29 -2.04 -3.78 8.62
N SER A 30 -1.05 -3.24 9.34
CA SER A 30 -1.28 -2.56 10.61
C SER A 30 -0.57 -1.22 10.66
N ILE A 31 -1.23 -0.23 11.25
CA ILE A 31 -0.69 1.09 11.53
C ILE A 31 -0.91 1.36 13.02
N LEU A 32 0.17 1.45 13.78
CA LEU A 32 0.15 1.89 15.16
C LEU A 32 0.43 3.39 15.23
N TYR A 33 -0.20 4.08 16.15
CA TYR A 33 0.07 5.49 16.43
C TYR A 33 0.07 5.72 17.94
N THR A 34 1.06 6.46 18.43
CA THR A 34 1.10 6.96 19.81
C THR A 34 1.32 8.46 19.82
N ALA A 35 0.62 9.15 20.72
CA ALA A 35 0.65 10.61 20.79
C ALA A 35 1.58 11.17 21.87
N THR A 36 1.68 10.54 23.03
CA THR A 36 2.36 11.13 24.21
C THR A 36 3.42 10.25 24.83
N ASP A 37 3.24 8.95 24.74
CA ASP A 37 4.09 7.99 25.46
C ASP A 37 4.84 7.13 24.43
N HIS A 38 6.03 6.63 24.79
CA HIS A 38 6.69 5.61 23.98
C HIS A 38 5.82 4.35 23.96
N LEU A 39 5.45 3.89 22.79
CA LEU A 39 4.68 2.66 22.62
C LEU A 39 5.62 1.48 22.42
N ASN A 40 5.69 0.58 23.40
CA ASN A 40 6.55 -0.60 23.33
C ASN A 40 5.78 -1.80 22.80
N ILE A 41 6.30 -2.41 21.74
CA ILE A 41 5.77 -3.62 21.13
C ILE A 41 6.85 -4.70 21.03
N ILE A 42 6.43 -5.96 21.03
CA ILE A 42 7.32 -7.09 20.77
C ILE A 42 7.02 -7.64 19.37
N ILE A 43 8.04 -7.72 18.51
CA ILE A 43 7.98 -8.35 17.19
C ILE A 43 9.13 -9.35 17.10
N LYS A 44 8.84 -10.64 16.84
CA LYS A 44 9.86 -11.69 16.71
C LYS A 44 10.87 -11.65 17.86
N ASP A 45 10.37 -11.62 19.09
CA ASP A 45 11.13 -11.58 20.34
C ASP A 45 12.03 -10.34 20.53
N LYS A 46 11.82 -9.30 19.73
CA LYS A 46 12.50 -8.01 19.88
C LYS A 46 11.53 -6.96 20.36
N THR A 47 11.90 -6.25 21.41
CA THR A 47 11.19 -5.06 21.87
C THR A 47 11.55 -3.88 20.96
N ILE A 48 10.51 -3.24 20.40
CA ILE A 48 10.61 -2.03 19.58
C ILE A 48 9.89 -0.92 20.34
N SER A 49 10.58 0.17 20.60
CA SER A 49 10.00 1.38 21.18
C SER A 49 9.65 2.38 20.08
N ILE A 50 8.39 2.71 19.98
CA ILE A 50 7.86 3.69 19.01
C ILE A 50 7.76 5.04 19.74
N ASP A 51 8.42 6.06 19.21
CA ASP A 51 8.43 7.40 19.79
C ASP A 51 7.05 8.06 19.79
N PRO A 52 6.77 9.02 20.68
CA PRO A 52 5.59 9.85 20.62
C PRO A 52 5.41 10.55 19.26
N GLU A 53 4.16 10.84 18.91
CA GLU A 53 3.78 11.46 17.63
C GLU A 53 4.33 10.72 16.41
N THR A 54 4.24 9.39 16.42
CA THR A 54 4.78 8.54 15.35
C THR A 54 3.73 7.53 14.89
N PHE A 55 3.56 7.41 13.58
CA PHE A 55 2.94 6.26 12.94
C PHE A 55 3.97 5.16 12.74
N TYR A 56 3.60 3.94 13.05
CA TYR A 56 4.42 2.76 12.86
C TYR A 56 3.67 1.76 11.97
N PHE A 57 4.22 1.47 10.80
CA PHE A 57 3.59 0.67 9.77
C PHE A 57 4.14 -0.74 9.78
N LEU A 58 3.26 -1.73 9.79
CA LEU A 58 3.59 -3.16 9.82
C LEU A 58 2.95 -3.88 8.63
N PRO A 59 3.75 -4.66 7.86
CA PRO A 59 3.24 -5.43 6.73
C PRO A 59 2.36 -6.61 7.19
N PRO A 60 1.63 -7.26 6.27
CA PRO A 60 0.99 -8.55 6.53
C PRO A 60 1.96 -9.59 7.09
N LYS A 61 1.43 -10.55 7.83
CA LYS A 61 2.19 -11.60 8.54
C LYS A 61 3.10 -11.07 9.66
N SER A 62 2.95 -9.82 10.06
CA SER A 62 3.61 -9.30 11.25
C SER A 62 2.77 -9.67 12.46
N SER A 63 3.29 -10.57 13.30
CA SER A 63 2.74 -10.83 14.62
C SER A 63 3.44 -9.93 15.60
N PHE A 64 2.68 -9.20 16.41
CA PHE A 64 3.22 -8.35 17.46
C PHE A 64 2.32 -8.36 18.69
N SER A 65 2.90 -8.12 19.85
CA SER A 65 2.16 -7.88 21.09
C SER A 65 2.47 -6.50 21.64
N VAL A 66 1.47 -5.90 22.29
CA VAL A 66 1.60 -4.60 22.97
C VAL A 66 1.83 -4.89 24.44
N ILE A 67 2.89 -4.32 25.02
CA ILE A 67 3.36 -4.69 26.37
C ILE A 67 2.47 -4.14 27.48
N GLU A 68 1.84 -2.97 27.25
CA GLU A 68 1.06 -2.26 28.28
C GLU A 68 -0.08 -1.42 27.67
N LYS A 69 -0.97 -0.91 28.54
CA LYS A 69 -2.10 -0.06 28.13
C LYS A 69 -1.64 1.40 27.90
N TYR A 70 -1.98 1.95 26.76
CA TYR A 70 -1.60 3.31 26.37
C TYR A 70 -2.80 4.24 26.27
N LYS A 71 -2.80 5.36 27.02
CA LYS A 71 -3.95 6.30 27.08
C LYS A 71 -4.24 7.00 25.75
N LYS A 72 -3.21 7.25 24.94
CA LYS A 72 -3.32 8.02 23.70
C LYS A 72 -2.64 7.31 22.53
N ALA A 73 -2.94 6.02 22.36
CA ALA A 73 -2.48 5.25 21.24
C ALA A 73 -3.66 4.57 20.51
N VAL A 74 -3.51 4.35 19.22
CA VAL A 74 -4.47 3.66 18.36
C VAL A 74 -3.77 2.61 17.50
N LEU A 75 -4.49 1.53 17.23
CA LEU A 75 -4.16 0.53 16.25
C LEU A 75 -5.20 0.59 15.14
N ILE A 76 -4.75 0.73 13.91
CA ILE A 76 -5.56 0.61 12.69
C ILE A 76 -5.06 -0.65 11.99
N TRP A 77 -5.96 -1.54 11.62
CA TRP A 77 -5.62 -2.69 10.79
C TRP A 77 -6.63 -2.86 9.66
N PHE A 78 -6.18 -3.37 8.53
CA PHE A 78 -7.02 -3.56 7.36
C PHE A 78 -6.45 -4.63 6.43
N LYS A 79 -7.35 -5.36 5.79
CA LYS A 79 -7.00 -6.26 4.69
C LYS A 79 -7.03 -5.52 3.36
N PRO A 80 -6.35 -6.05 2.32
CA PRO A 80 -6.37 -5.48 0.96
C PRO A 80 -7.78 -5.23 0.40
N GLU A 81 -8.76 -6.04 0.83
CA GLU A 81 -10.15 -5.98 0.38
C GLU A 81 -10.82 -4.63 0.64
N VAL A 82 -10.34 -3.87 1.61
CA VAL A 82 -10.80 -2.49 1.89
C VAL A 82 -10.65 -1.58 0.66
N PHE A 83 -9.69 -1.88 -0.21
CA PHE A 83 -9.32 -1.08 -1.39
C PHE A 83 -9.66 -1.74 -2.73
N MET A 84 -10.52 -2.77 -2.76
CA MET A 84 -10.83 -3.47 -4.02
C MET A 84 -11.46 -2.58 -5.09
N ASP A 85 -12.17 -1.53 -4.70
CA ASP A 85 -12.72 -0.50 -5.58
C ASP A 85 -11.71 0.61 -5.95
N ARG A 86 -10.52 0.59 -5.35
CA ARG A 86 -9.43 1.57 -5.52
C ARG A 86 -8.14 0.86 -5.95
N LEU A 87 -8.17 0.16 -7.06
CA LEU A 87 -7.09 -0.72 -7.50
C LEU A 87 -5.72 -0.04 -7.61
N LYS A 88 -5.68 1.24 -7.98
CA LYS A 88 -4.42 2.00 -8.01
C LYS A 88 -3.83 2.15 -6.61
N PHE A 89 -4.68 2.42 -5.63
CA PHE A 89 -4.22 2.58 -4.26
C PHE A 89 -3.90 1.24 -3.60
N LEU A 90 -4.67 0.19 -3.91
CA LEU A 90 -4.32 -1.18 -3.52
C LEU A 90 -2.92 -1.57 -4.01
N TYR A 91 -2.64 -1.29 -5.29
CA TYR A 91 -1.30 -1.50 -5.84
C TYR A 91 -0.24 -0.67 -5.12
N TYR A 92 -0.52 0.60 -4.83
CA TYR A 92 0.35 1.47 -4.06
C TYR A 92 0.66 0.88 -2.67
N ILE A 93 -0.35 0.45 -1.91
CA ILE A 93 -0.17 -0.12 -0.57
C ILE A 93 0.70 -1.39 -0.62
N THR A 94 0.45 -2.30 -1.55
CA THR A 94 1.18 -3.56 -1.64
C THR A 94 2.66 -3.37 -1.99
N ASN A 95 3.02 -2.22 -2.57
CA ASN A 95 4.40 -1.88 -2.96
C ASN A 95 4.98 -0.71 -2.15
N CYS A 96 4.22 -0.15 -1.22
CA CYS A 96 4.61 0.99 -0.42
C CYS A 96 5.77 0.65 0.53
N PHE A 97 6.78 1.49 0.57
CA PHE A 97 7.95 1.37 1.44
C PHE A 97 7.58 1.09 2.90
N PHE A 98 6.56 1.76 3.42
CA PHE A 98 6.14 1.62 4.81
C PHE A 98 5.74 0.18 5.19
N PHE A 99 5.36 -0.64 4.21
CA PHE A 99 4.95 -2.03 4.43
C PHE A 99 5.92 -3.06 3.85
N GLN A 100 7.13 -2.67 3.43
CA GLN A 100 8.12 -3.61 2.89
C GLN A 100 9.08 -4.16 3.96
N ASN A 101 9.20 -3.49 5.10
CA ASN A 101 10.08 -3.93 6.17
C ASN A 101 9.33 -4.88 7.13
N PRO A 102 9.77 -6.14 7.30
CA PRO A 102 9.10 -7.12 8.15
C PRO A 102 9.12 -6.82 9.65
N ILE A 103 9.91 -5.86 10.09
CA ILE A 103 9.92 -5.35 11.47
C ILE A 103 9.24 -3.99 11.60
N GLY A 104 8.71 -3.45 10.50
CA GLY A 104 7.98 -2.19 10.45
C GLY A 104 8.84 -0.98 10.08
N VAL A 105 8.15 0.13 9.85
CA VAL A 105 8.74 1.45 9.52
C VAL A 105 8.04 2.53 10.32
N ALA A 106 8.82 3.41 10.95
CA ALA A 106 8.32 4.58 11.65
C ALA A 106 8.25 5.81 10.73
N ALA A 107 7.20 6.63 10.88
CA ALA A 107 7.12 7.95 10.30
C ALA A 107 6.57 8.95 11.31
N LYS A 108 7.24 10.08 11.49
CA LYS A 108 6.75 11.13 12.38
C LYS A 108 5.40 11.67 11.89
N ASN A 109 4.53 11.98 12.85
CA ASN A 109 3.23 12.56 12.59
C ASN A 109 3.20 14.01 13.09
N SER A 110 3.51 14.96 12.24
CA SER A 110 3.44 16.38 12.53
C SER A 110 2.07 17.02 12.18
N PHE A 111 1.11 16.23 11.69
CA PHE A 111 -0.07 16.76 10.97
C PHE A 111 -1.43 16.31 11.52
N ILE A 112 -1.52 15.22 12.29
CA ILE A 112 -2.81 14.76 12.83
C ILE A 112 -2.74 14.60 14.36
N PRO A 113 -3.45 15.45 15.12
CA PRO A 113 -3.56 15.26 16.57
C PRO A 113 -4.37 13.99 16.93
N TYR A 114 -4.01 13.30 18.01
CA TYR A 114 -4.74 12.14 18.53
C TYR A 114 -6.24 12.38 18.68
N LYS A 115 -6.63 13.56 19.21
CA LYS A 115 -8.05 13.91 19.37
C LYS A 115 -8.79 13.93 18.04
N PHE A 116 -8.14 14.34 16.96
CA PHE A 116 -8.72 14.35 15.62
C PHE A 116 -8.96 12.92 15.12
N ILE A 117 -7.98 12.02 15.31
CA ILE A 117 -8.11 10.60 14.94
C ILE A 117 -9.31 9.97 15.68
N VAL A 118 -9.39 10.17 16.99
CA VAL A 118 -10.46 9.59 17.81
C VAL A 118 -11.82 10.15 17.42
N LYS A 119 -11.96 11.47 17.27
CA LYS A 119 -13.23 12.14 17.01
C LYS A 119 -13.78 11.81 15.61
N ASN A 120 -12.92 11.85 14.60
CA ASN A 120 -13.35 11.77 13.20
C ASN A 120 -13.30 10.37 12.61
N TYR A 121 -12.57 9.45 13.23
CA TYR A 121 -12.40 8.09 12.70
C TYR A 121 -12.72 7.00 13.73
N ALA A 122 -12.02 6.93 14.86
CA ALA A 122 -12.20 5.81 15.77
C ALA A 122 -13.64 5.71 16.31
N ARG A 123 -14.23 6.81 16.75
CA ARG A 123 -15.63 6.82 17.24
C ARG A 123 -16.64 6.55 16.13
N PRO A 124 -16.63 7.25 14.97
CA PRO A 124 -17.58 6.99 13.89
C PRO A 124 -17.52 5.56 13.36
N LEU A 125 -16.32 4.98 13.22
CA LEU A 125 -16.13 3.62 12.74
C LEU A 125 -16.68 2.57 13.73
N GLN A 126 -16.65 2.85 15.03
CA GLN A 126 -17.18 1.97 16.07
C GLN A 126 -18.69 2.17 16.32
N THR A 127 -19.33 3.23 15.78
CA THR A 127 -20.76 3.51 16.01
C THR A 127 -21.63 2.38 15.44
N PRO A 128 -22.51 1.74 16.25
CA PRO A 128 -23.42 0.72 15.76
C PRO A 128 -24.41 1.29 14.73
N GLY A 129 -24.85 0.44 13.78
CA GLY A 129 -25.93 0.78 12.83
C GLY A 129 -25.53 1.68 11.65
N ALA A 130 -24.33 2.24 11.62
CA ALA A 130 -23.86 2.99 10.44
C ALA A 130 -23.57 2.06 9.26
N ASN A 131 -23.88 2.52 8.04
CA ASN A 131 -23.72 1.75 6.81
C ASN A 131 -22.27 1.22 6.66
N PRO A 132 -22.08 -0.10 6.49
CA PRO A 132 -20.75 -0.71 6.39
C PRO A 132 -19.91 -0.17 5.24
N LEU A 133 -20.52 0.16 4.09
CA LEU A 133 -19.83 0.72 2.93
C LEU A 133 -19.29 2.13 3.22
N ILE A 134 -20.10 2.97 3.91
CA ILE A 134 -19.66 4.31 4.31
C ILE A 134 -18.50 4.22 5.30
N LYS A 135 -18.56 3.30 6.27
CA LYS A 135 -17.47 3.05 7.22
C LYS A 135 -16.19 2.60 6.50
N ARG A 136 -16.31 1.64 5.57
CA ARG A 136 -15.18 1.18 4.77
C ARG A 136 -14.53 2.34 4.00
N ASN A 137 -15.34 3.17 3.33
CA ASN A 137 -14.84 4.31 2.58
C ASN A 137 -14.20 5.38 3.49
N LEU A 138 -14.75 5.62 4.67
CA LEU A 138 -14.17 6.52 5.66
C LEU A 138 -12.79 6.04 6.09
N LEU A 139 -12.65 4.75 6.40
CA LEU A 139 -11.37 4.15 6.77
C LEU A 139 -10.37 4.19 5.61
N ALA A 140 -10.81 3.82 4.40
CA ALA A 140 -9.96 3.84 3.22
C ALA A 140 -9.38 5.24 2.95
N ASN A 141 -10.21 6.28 2.99
CA ASN A 141 -9.77 7.68 2.86
C ASN A 141 -8.77 8.07 3.95
N PHE A 142 -8.98 7.59 5.17
CA PHE A 142 -8.07 7.87 6.29
C PHE A 142 -6.70 7.23 6.11
N ILE A 143 -6.67 5.96 5.69
CA ILE A 143 -5.42 5.25 5.41
C ILE A 143 -4.67 5.92 4.25
N GLU A 144 -5.37 6.26 3.16
CA GLU A 144 -4.80 7.02 2.04
C GLU A 144 -4.15 8.32 2.53
N PHE A 145 -4.87 9.09 3.33
CA PHE A 145 -4.38 10.35 3.88
C PHE A 145 -3.14 10.16 4.74
N ILE A 146 -3.14 9.19 5.66
CA ILE A 146 -1.97 8.88 6.50
C ILE A 146 -0.75 8.54 5.63
N LEU A 147 -0.91 7.64 4.66
CA LEU A 147 0.20 7.16 3.83
C LEU A 147 0.78 8.27 2.93
N ILE A 148 -0.09 9.08 2.32
CA ILE A 148 0.34 10.22 1.48
C ILE A 148 1.09 11.25 2.35
N ARG A 149 0.57 11.57 3.53
CA ARG A 149 1.22 12.51 4.44
C ARG A 149 2.52 11.97 4.99
N ALA A 150 2.54 10.71 5.44
CA ALA A 150 3.75 10.07 5.90
C ALA A 150 4.84 10.05 4.82
N GLN A 151 4.47 9.88 3.55
CA GLN A 151 5.42 9.93 2.44
C GLN A 151 5.93 11.34 2.14
N LEU A 152 5.07 12.35 2.27
CA LEU A 152 5.49 13.76 2.11
C LEU A 152 6.44 14.21 3.23
N ASP A 153 6.18 13.77 4.46
CA ASP A 153 6.97 14.11 5.64
C ASP A 153 8.18 13.16 5.83
N PHE A 154 8.16 12.01 5.14
CA PHE A 154 9.26 11.05 5.15
C PHE A 154 10.36 11.54 4.21
N ASP A 155 11.31 12.29 4.77
CA ASP A 155 12.56 12.62 4.09
C ASP A 155 13.57 11.48 4.29
N PRO A 156 13.83 10.65 3.25
CA PRO A 156 14.86 9.61 3.35
C PRO A 156 16.26 10.18 3.61
N GLY A 157 16.45 11.50 3.46
CA GLY A 157 17.69 12.22 3.71
C GLY A 157 17.87 12.65 5.16
N PHE A 158 16.82 12.74 5.97
CA PHE A 158 16.95 13.18 7.37
C PHE A 158 17.69 12.13 8.23
N GLU A 159 17.52 10.84 7.97
CA GLU A 159 18.31 9.79 8.63
C GLU A 159 19.69 9.52 7.97
N ARG A 160 19.95 10.08 6.78
CA ARG A 160 21.18 9.82 6.00
C ARG A 160 21.71 11.12 5.41
N GLY A 161 22.55 11.82 6.16
CA GLY A 161 23.19 13.06 5.70
C GLY A 161 23.70 13.00 4.24
N THR A 162 23.36 14.01 3.48
CA THR A 162 24.01 14.54 2.24
C THR A 162 24.25 13.63 1.01
N LYS A 163 23.71 12.41 0.92
CA LYS A 163 23.97 11.49 -0.21
C LYS A 163 22.86 11.38 -1.26
N ASN A 164 21.80 12.18 -1.20
CA ASN A 164 20.55 11.85 -1.88
C ASN A 164 20.30 12.48 -3.25
N VAL A 165 21.05 13.50 -3.67
CA VAL A 165 20.83 14.17 -4.96
C VAL A 165 21.04 13.21 -6.14
N TYR A 166 22.06 12.37 -6.06
CA TYR A 166 22.36 11.40 -7.12
C TYR A 166 21.36 10.24 -7.19
N ASP A 167 20.83 9.77 -6.04
CA ASP A 167 19.76 8.78 -6.00
C ASP A 167 18.46 9.34 -6.57
N GLN A 168 18.16 10.61 -6.27
CA GLN A 168 17.00 11.32 -6.78
C GLN A 168 17.05 11.50 -8.30
N GLU A 169 18.24 11.85 -8.84
CA GLU A 169 18.45 11.96 -10.28
C GLU A 169 18.25 10.62 -11.00
N ILE A 170 18.82 9.53 -10.46
CA ILE A 170 18.63 8.17 -11.02
C ILE A 170 17.15 7.80 -11.00
N ALA A 171 16.47 7.98 -9.87
CA ALA A 171 15.08 7.61 -9.69
C ALA A 171 14.16 8.42 -10.63
N SER A 172 14.38 9.73 -10.77
CA SER A 172 13.63 10.58 -11.71
C SER A 172 13.83 10.15 -13.16
N LYS A 173 15.07 9.98 -13.61
CA LYS A 173 15.37 9.52 -14.97
C LYS A 173 14.77 8.13 -15.25
N PHE A 174 14.79 7.25 -14.25
CA PHE A 174 14.14 5.94 -14.37
C PHE A 174 12.62 6.05 -14.51
N SER A 175 11.97 6.91 -13.73
CA SER A 175 10.53 7.17 -13.84
C SER A 175 10.17 7.74 -15.21
N GLU A 176 10.93 8.69 -15.71
CA GLU A 176 10.76 9.26 -17.05
C GLU A 176 10.88 8.20 -18.14
N LEU A 177 11.88 7.31 -18.04
CA LEU A 177 12.02 6.19 -18.97
C LEU A 177 10.81 5.25 -18.93
N LEU A 178 10.24 4.97 -17.74
CA LEU A 178 9.06 4.15 -17.62
C LEU A 178 7.81 4.83 -18.22
N ASP A 179 7.68 6.15 -18.07
CA ASP A 179 6.54 6.91 -18.61
C ASP A 179 6.60 7.05 -20.14
N GLN A 180 7.80 7.11 -20.72
CA GLN A 180 8.01 7.19 -22.16
C GLN A 180 7.85 5.84 -22.88
N GLN A 181 7.87 4.71 -22.16
CA GLN A 181 7.81 3.39 -22.77
C GLN A 181 6.41 3.07 -23.33
N VAL A 182 6.33 2.84 -24.63
CA VAL A 182 5.14 2.29 -25.29
C VAL A 182 5.04 0.79 -25.00
N THR A 183 6.16 0.08 -25.08
CA THR A 183 6.28 -1.36 -24.82
C THR A 183 7.21 -1.58 -23.63
N PHE A 184 6.75 -2.31 -22.62
CA PHE A 184 7.54 -2.52 -21.41
C PHE A 184 8.54 -3.66 -21.57
N ASN A 185 9.80 -3.39 -21.25
CA ASN A 185 10.75 -4.45 -20.96
C ASN A 185 10.69 -4.73 -19.45
N LEU A 186 10.25 -5.94 -19.09
CA LEU A 186 10.09 -6.33 -17.68
C LEU A 186 11.42 -6.69 -17.00
N VAL A 187 12.56 -6.46 -17.65
CA VAL A 187 13.89 -6.78 -17.13
C VAL A 187 14.57 -5.52 -16.62
N VAL A 188 14.93 -5.51 -15.33
CA VAL A 188 15.57 -4.35 -14.66
C VAL A 188 16.88 -3.95 -15.33
N SER A 189 17.65 -4.93 -15.87
CA SER A 189 18.92 -4.62 -16.56
C SER A 189 18.76 -3.68 -17.76
N TYR A 190 17.67 -3.84 -18.52
CA TYR A 190 17.40 -2.96 -19.66
C TYR A 190 17.41 -1.47 -19.25
N TYR A 191 16.74 -1.15 -18.16
CA TYR A 191 16.67 0.23 -17.65
C TYR A 191 17.99 0.68 -17.00
N ALA A 192 18.66 -0.22 -16.30
CA ALA A 192 19.97 0.04 -15.71
C ALA A 192 21.00 0.37 -16.80
N ASP A 193 21.01 -0.39 -17.89
CA ASP A 193 21.88 -0.17 -19.06
C ASP A 193 21.57 1.17 -19.75
N LYS A 194 20.29 1.53 -19.90
CA LYS A 194 19.87 2.83 -20.44
C LYS A 194 20.33 4.02 -19.59
N LEU A 195 20.46 3.82 -18.29
CA LEU A 195 20.93 4.83 -17.33
C LEU A 195 22.46 4.76 -17.10
N ASN A 196 23.18 3.85 -17.77
CA ASN A 196 24.59 3.60 -17.57
C ASN A 196 24.99 3.32 -16.11
N ILE A 197 24.14 2.51 -15.42
CA ILE A 197 24.36 2.11 -14.02
C ILE A 197 24.14 0.61 -13.84
N THR A 198 24.58 0.07 -12.71
CA THR A 198 24.29 -1.34 -12.36
C THR A 198 22.85 -1.52 -11.87
N LYS A 199 22.28 -2.72 -12.02
CA LYS A 199 20.98 -3.10 -11.44
C LYS A 199 20.92 -2.78 -9.95
N ARG A 200 21.99 -3.14 -9.21
CA ARG A 200 22.07 -2.88 -7.76
C ARG A 200 22.00 -1.39 -7.45
N ARG A 201 22.60 -0.56 -8.29
CA ARG A 201 22.58 0.91 -8.13
C ARG A 201 21.18 1.46 -8.39
N LEU A 202 20.50 0.97 -9.43
CA LEU A 202 19.13 1.34 -9.74
C LEU A 202 18.17 0.91 -8.61
N ASP A 203 18.24 -0.35 -8.17
CA ASP A 203 17.42 -0.83 -7.06
C ASP A 203 17.66 -0.03 -5.77
N LYS A 204 18.91 0.32 -5.48
CA LYS A 204 19.23 1.18 -4.33
C LYS A 204 18.58 2.56 -4.44
N ALA A 205 18.66 3.21 -5.60
CA ALA A 205 18.08 4.52 -5.82
C ALA A 205 16.55 4.47 -5.70
N THR A 206 15.90 3.51 -6.35
CA THR A 206 14.45 3.35 -6.27
C THR A 206 13.98 2.99 -4.87
N GLN A 207 14.74 2.17 -4.14
CA GLN A 207 14.43 1.83 -2.75
C GLN A 207 14.54 3.05 -1.83
N ILE A 208 15.51 3.93 -2.06
CA ILE A 208 15.70 5.15 -1.26
C ILE A 208 14.62 6.19 -1.58
N ILE A 209 14.28 6.39 -2.86
CA ILE A 209 13.40 7.48 -3.29
C ILE A 209 11.93 7.08 -3.33
N TYR A 210 11.62 5.87 -3.83
CA TYR A 210 10.24 5.39 -3.99
C TYR A 210 9.84 4.30 -2.99
N GLY A 211 10.77 3.85 -2.15
CA GLY A 211 10.54 2.82 -1.14
C GLY A 211 10.29 1.42 -1.71
N CYS A 212 10.56 1.18 -2.98
CA CYS A 212 10.35 -0.11 -3.63
C CYS A 212 11.44 -0.43 -4.66
N SER A 213 11.54 -1.70 -5.07
CA SER A 213 12.51 -2.11 -6.07
C SER A 213 12.16 -1.57 -7.47
N ALA A 214 13.17 -1.41 -8.32
CA ALA A 214 12.97 -1.06 -9.73
C ALA A 214 12.01 -2.06 -10.43
N LYS A 215 12.09 -3.35 -10.08
CA LYS A 215 11.19 -4.39 -10.60
C LYS A 215 9.73 -4.13 -10.23
N SER A 216 9.46 -3.72 -9.00
CA SER A 216 8.09 -3.37 -8.55
C SER A 216 7.53 -2.20 -9.33
N LEU A 217 8.34 -1.16 -9.59
CA LEU A 217 7.91 0.00 -10.38
C LEU A 217 7.59 -0.38 -11.83
N ILE A 218 8.45 -1.17 -12.48
CA ILE A 218 8.21 -1.69 -13.85
C ILE A 218 6.91 -2.47 -13.89
N THR A 219 6.73 -3.41 -12.95
CA THR A 219 5.54 -4.26 -12.84
C THR A 219 4.28 -3.42 -12.69
N GLY A 220 4.31 -2.40 -11.83
CA GLY A 220 3.19 -1.51 -11.60
C GLY A 220 2.76 -0.72 -12.83
N LYS A 221 3.71 -0.10 -13.49
CA LYS A 221 3.43 0.65 -14.72
C LYS A 221 2.86 -0.26 -15.82
N ALA A 222 3.40 -1.47 -15.98
CA ALA A 222 2.89 -2.44 -16.93
C ALA A 222 1.44 -2.86 -16.60
N LEU A 223 1.13 -3.09 -15.32
CA LEU A 223 -0.22 -3.44 -14.86
C LEU A 223 -1.20 -2.27 -15.02
N ASP A 224 -0.80 -1.03 -14.73
CA ASP A 224 -1.65 0.14 -14.91
C ASP A 224 -2.00 0.36 -16.37
N LYS A 225 -1.03 0.20 -17.28
CA LYS A 225 -1.26 0.25 -18.72
C LYS A 225 -2.18 -0.89 -19.18
N ALA A 226 -1.94 -2.12 -18.72
CA ALA A 226 -2.80 -3.28 -19.00
C ALA A 226 -4.25 -3.03 -18.59
N LYS A 227 -4.47 -2.56 -17.35
CA LYS A 227 -5.81 -2.24 -16.83
C LYS A 227 -6.50 -1.13 -17.63
N SER A 228 -5.74 -0.09 -17.99
CA SER A 228 -6.26 0.99 -18.83
C SER A 228 -6.74 0.47 -20.19
N MET A 229 -5.93 -0.33 -20.87
CA MET A 229 -6.29 -0.91 -22.18
C MET A 229 -7.46 -1.88 -22.08
N LEU A 230 -7.50 -2.73 -21.04
CA LEU A 230 -8.60 -3.67 -20.83
C LEU A 230 -9.94 -2.99 -20.57
N ARG A 231 -9.94 -1.80 -19.94
CA ARG A 231 -11.15 -1.00 -19.66
C ARG A 231 -11.59 -0.12 -20.83
N ALA A 232 -10.61 0.52 -21.47
CA ALA A 232 -10.90 1.57 -22.46
C ALA A 232 -11.08 1.05 -23.89
N THR A 233 -10.73 -0.21 -24.17
CA THR A 233 -10.71 -0.74 -25.53
C THR A 233 -11.29 -2.14 -25.62
N SER A 234 -11.80 -2.48 -26.84
CA SER A 234 -12.19 -3.85 -27.23
C SER A 234 -11.03 -4.67 -27.80
N ILE A 235 -9.80 -4.15 -27.77
CA ILE A 235 -8.62 -4.82 -28.32
C ILE A 235 -8.49 -6.23 -27.72
N PRO A 236 -8.24 -7.28 -28.54
CA PRO A 236 -8.03 -8.64 -28.04
C PRO A 236 -6.92 -8.72 -26.99
N VAL A 237 -7.08 -9.55 -25.97
CA VAL A 237 -6.09 -9.73 -24.88
C VAL A 237 -4.72 -10.09 -25.44
N LYS A 238 -4.67 -10.89 -26.51
CA LYS A 238 -3.45 -11.22 -27.26
C LYS A 238 -2.72 -9.98 -27.75
N ASN A 239 -3.42 -9.02 -28.32
CA ASN A 239 -2.80 -7.79 -28.86
C ASN A 239 -2.32 -6.89 -27.71
N ILE A 240 -3.07 -6.82 -26.59
CA ILE A 240 -2.63 -6.12 -25.38
C ILE A 240 -1.34 -6.75 -24.85
N SER A 241 -1.25 -8.09 -24.81
CA SER A 241 -0.05 -8.77 -24.33
C SER A 241 1.19 -8.44 -25.17
N LEU A 242 1.05 -8.40 -26.48
CA LEU A 242 2.13 -8.03 -27.42
C LEU A 242 2.55 -6.57 -27.24
N GLU A 243 1.59 -5.66 -27.14
CA GLU A 243 1.86 -4.23 -26.92
C GLU A 243 2.57 -3.96 -25.58
N LEU A 244 2.31 -4.78 -24.56
CA LEU A 244 2.99 -4.73 -23.28
C LEU A 244 4.36 -5.44 -23.28
N GLY A 245 4.79 -6.03 -24.41
CA GLY A 245 6.11 -6.66 -24.55
C GLY A 245 6.17 -8.13 -24.13
N PHE A 246 5.03 -8.80 -23.97
CA PHE A 246 5.02 -10.24 -23.70
C PHE A 246 5.12 -11.02 -25.01
N SER A 247 6.01 -12.00 -25.04
CA SER A 247 6.21 -12.89 -26.19
C SER A 247 5.04 -13.84 -26.44
N GLN A 248 4.26 -14.14 -25.40
CA GLN A 248 3.11 -15.04 -25.44
C GLN A 248 1.98 -14.51 -24.55
N GLU A 249 0.75 -14.66 -25.00
CA GLU A 249 -0.46 -14.30 -24.24
C GLU A 249 -0.57 -15.04 -22.92
N SER A 250 -0.14 -16.33 -22.87
CA SER A 250 -0.14 -17.13 -21.64
C SER A 250 0.72 -16.51 -20.54
N ASN A 251 1.89 -15.96 -20.91
CA ASN A 251 2.79 -15.29 -19.97
C ASN A 251 2.14 -14.03 -19.40
N PHE A 252 1.45 -13.25 -20.23
CA PHE A 252 0.68 -12.09 -19.80
C PHE A 252 -0.48 -12.49 -18.88
N ASN A 253 -1.25 -13.52 -19.25
CA ASN A 253 -2.36 -14.01 -18.44
C ASN A 253 -1.89 -14.44 -17.05
N ASN A 254 -0.80 -15.19 -16.94
CA ASN A 254 -0.21 -15.60 -15.68
C ASN A 254 0.32 -14.41 -14.87
N PHE A 255 1.04 -13.50 -15.52
CA PHE A 255 1.53 -12.27 -14.90
C PHE A 255 0.38 -11.43 -14.34
N PHE A 256 -0.65 -11.17 -15.13
CA PHE A 256 -1.79 -10.36 -14.72
C PHE A 256 -2.57 -11.03 -13.58
N LYS A 257 -2.85 -12.33 -13.70
CA LYS A 257 -3.54 -13.11 -12.65
C LYS A 257 -2.76 -13.16 -11.35
N LEU A 258 -1.43 -13.31 -11.42
CA LEU A 258 -0.56 -13.32 -10.23
C LEU A 258 -0.67 -12.02 -9.43
N HIS A 259 -0.75 -10.87 -10.12
CA HIS A 259 -0.74 -9.56 -9.47
C HIS A 259 -2.14 -8.98 -9.17
N ILE A 260 -3.17 -9.41 -9.91
CA ILE A 260 -4.53 -8.85 -9.81
C ILE A 260 -5.52 -9.86 -9.22
N GLY A 261 -5.14 -11.14 -9.13
CA GLY A 261 -6.00 -12.21 -8.60
C GLY A 261 -7.01 -12.77 -9.61
N MET A 262 -7.15 -12.16 -10.80
CA MET A 262 -8.07 -12.61 -11.85
C MET A 262 -7.43 -12.47 -13.23
N THR A 263 -7.96 -13.20 -14.22
CA THR A 263 -7.46 -13.13 -15.60
C THR A 263 -7.79 -11.78 -16.24
N PRO A 264 -7.03 -11.35 -17.28
CA PRO A 264 -7.33 -10.13 -18.04
C PRO A 264 -8.76 -10.08 -18.57
N MET A 265 -9.28 -11.20 -19.06
CA MET A 265 -10.65 -11.28 -19.58
C MET A 265 -11.70 -11.12 -18.49
N GLN A 266 -11.53 -11.77 -17.32
CA GLN A 266 -12.39 -11.56 -16.15
C GLN A 266 -12.37 -10.10 -15.69
N TYR A 267 -11.18 -9.48 -15.67
CA TYR A 267 -11.03 -8.08 -15.31
C TYR A 267 -11.80 -7.16 -16.27
N ARG A 268 -11.75 -7.40 -17.59
CA ARG A 268 -12.51 -6.66 -18.61
C ARG A 268 -14.00 -6.77 -18.40
N ILE A 269 -14.50 -8.00 -18.20
CA ILE A 269 -15.93 -8.24 -17.97
C ILE A 269 -16.42 -7.49 -16.72
N ASN A 270 -15.68 -7.61 -15.62
CA ASN A 270 -16.04 -6.93 -14.38
C ASN A 270 -16.03 -5.41 -14.52
N ALA A 271 -15.03 -4.86 -15.23
CA ALA A 271 -14.94 -3.42 -15.45
C ALA A 271 -16.11 -2.89 -16.30
N ASN A 272 -16.53 -3.63 -17.33
CA ASN A 272 -17.66 -3.28 -18.18
C ASN A 272 -19.01 -3.42 -17.43
N ALA A 273 -19.16 -4.45 -16.58
CA ALA A 273 -20.38 -4.63 -15.79
C ALA A 273 -20.65 -3.46 -14.82
N ILE A 274 -19.59 -2.86 -14.25
CA ILE A 274 -19.71 -1.68 -13.40
C ILE A 274 -20.20 -0.47 -14.20
N VAL A 275 -19.67 -0.25 -15.40
CA VAL A 275 -20.05 0.88 -16.28
C VAL A 275 -21.50 0.77 -16.78
N PHE A 276 -21.95 -0.45 -17.09
CA PHE A 276 -23.32 -0.67 -17.57
C PHE A 276 -24.36 -0.81 -16.45
N GLY A 277 -23.95 -1.24 -15.24
CA GLY A 277 -24.82 -1.33 -14.05
C GLY A 277 -25.21 0.04 -13.49
N GLU A 278 -24.34 1.04 -13.57
CA GLU A 278 -24.65 2.41 -13.14
C GLU A 278 -25.62 3.11 -14.12
N ASN A 279 -25.62 2.79 -15.41
CA ASN A 279 -26.55 3.37 -16.39
C ASN A 279 -27.95 2.77 -16.31
N ALA A 280 -28.10 1.56 -15.76
CA ALA A 280 -29.42 0.94 -15.57
C ALA A 280 -30.14 1.40 -14.28
N ALA A 281 -29.43 2.06 -13.37
CA ALA A 281 -29.98 2.61 -12.14
C ALA A 281 -30.43 4.08 -12.28
N LEU A 282 -30.19 4.71 -13.44
CA LEU A 282 -30.52 6.11 -13.75
C LEU A 282 -31.61 6.23 -14.85
N SER A 283 -32.16 5.12 -15.32
CA SER A 283 -33.31 5.04 -16.20
C SER A 283 -34.52 4.42 -15.47
#